data_c8165e8890b3b0d859cb14c35b1773cf
#
_entry.id   c8165e8890b3b0d859cb14c35b1773cf
#
_cell.length_a   1.000
_cell.length_b   1.000
_cell.length_c   1.000
_cell.angle_alpha   90.00
_cell.angle_beta   90.00
_cell.angle_gamma   90.00
#
_symmetry.space_group_name_H-M   'P 1'
#
loop_
_entity.id
_entity.type
_entity.pdbx_description
1 polymer ?
#
loop_
_entity_poly.entity_id
_entity_poly.type
_entity_poly.pdbx_seq_one_letter_code
_entity_poly.pdbx_strand_id
1 'polypeptide(L)'
;MRAATVPRNYAETLLALAIRAQDAPGWGAMITDVANAVRRDQTLRRFLESPKIAPRLKKQILAKALADRVPRIFLRYLETLIDNRRQTLIPQIAVAYTDLLEEREGRVHADVTVARTVDADGEGAIARNLSRALGKTVVPHVSVDPAILGGLVVRVGDTVIDGSVRRRLALLRRRLTAGSATADRA
;
A
#
# COMPACT_ATOMS: atom_id res chain seq x y z
N MET A 1 14.48 8.03 -1.70
CA MET A 1 14.36 6.56 -1.59
C MET A 1 14.75 5.93 -0.24
N ARG A 2 15.50 6.60 0.68
CA ARG A 2 15.88 6.01 1.99
C ARG A 2 14.83 6.12 3.11
N ALA A 3 13.82 6.96 2.98
CA ALA A 3 12.83 7.18 4.05
C ALA A 3 11.77 6.08 4.18
N ALA A 4 11.48 5.34 3.12
CA ALA A 4 10.48 4.26 3.11
C ALA A 4 10.99 2.94 3.74
N THR A 5 12.30 2.77 3.87
CA THR A 5 12.91 1.53 4.38
C THR A 5 12.71 1.35 5.90
N VAL A 6 12.74 2.44 6.67
CA VAL A 6 12.63 2.37 8.13
C VAL A 6 11.25 1.90 8.60
N PRO A 7 10.12 2.49 8.16
CA PRO A 7 8.80 1.98 8.50
C PRO A 7 8.59 0.52 8.10
N ARG A 8 9.10 0.11 6.91
CA ARG A 8 8.99 -1.26 6.42
C ARG A 8 9.72 -2.26 7.33
N ASN A 9 10.94 -1.96 7.78
CA ASN A 9 11.68 -2.82 8.70
C ASN A 9 10.94 -3.04 10.02
N TYR A 10 10.31 -1.99 10.56
CA TYR A 10 9.47 -2.10 11.75
C TYR A 10 8.20 -2.91 11.48
N ALA A 11 7.57 -2.72 10.32
CA ALA A 11 6.40 -3.49 9.91
C ALA A 11 6.74 -4.99 9.72
N GLU A 12 7.88 -5.32 9.12
CA GLU A 12 8.37 -6.70 8.99
C GLU A 12 8.58 -7.36 10.36
N THR A 13 9.16 -6.61 11.31
CA THR A 13 9.32 -7.10 12.70
C THR A 13 7.96 -7.36 13.35
N LEU A 14 7.01 -6.45 13.19
CA LEU A 14 5.66 -6.60 13.73
C LEU A 14 4.95 -7.79 13.10
N LEU A 15 5.05 -7.96 11.78
CA LEU A 15 4.47 -9.10 11.06
C LEU A 15 5.09 -10.43 11.52
N ALA A 16 6.40 -10.48 11.74
CA ALA A 16 7.05 -11.68 12.26
C ALA A 16 6.54 -12.08 13.66
N LEU A 17 6.28 -11.09 14.53
CA LEU A 17 5.67 -11.32 15.84
C LEU A 17 4.23 -11.80 15.72
N ALA A 18 3.45 -11.20 14.83
CA ALA A 18 2.04 -11.54 14.57
C ALA A 18 1.88 -12.96 14.01
N ILE A 19 2.81 -13.39 13.13
CA ILE A 19 2.86 -14.75 12.61
C ILE A 19 3.14 -15.76 13.73
N ARG A 20 4.07 -15.47 14.63
CA ARG A 20 4.33 -16.33 15.79
C ARG A 20 3.12 -16.41 16.73
N ALA A 21 2.34 -15.35 16.82
CA ALA A 21 1.08 -15.31 17.57
C ALA A 21 -0.10 -15.94 16.80
N GLN A 22 0.10 -16.38 15.56
CA GLN A 22 -0.92 -16.94 14.66
C GLN A 22 -2.13 -16.03 14.42
N ASP A 23 -1.94 -14.71 14.52
CA ASP A 23 -3.00 -13.70 14.34
C ASP A 23 -2.47 -12.47 13.57
N ALA A 24 -1.96 -12.70 12.38
CA ALA A 24 -1.46 -11.60 11.55
C ALA A 24 -2.55 -10.57 11.16
N PRO A 25 -3.79 -10.95 10.81
CA PRO A 25 -4.85 -9.99 10.54
C PRO A 25 -5.25 -9.16 11.76
N GLY A 26 -5.39 -9.78 12.94
CA GLY A 26 -5.75 -9.08 14.18
C GLY A 26 -4.68 -8.06 14.61
N TRP A 27 -3.40 -8.39 14.44
CA TRP A 27 -2.31 -7.43 14.68
C TRP A 27 -2.31 -6.27 13.68
N GLY A 28 -2.71 -6.53 12.43
CA GLY A 28 -2.92 -5.50 11.42
C GLY A 28 -4.05 -4.54 11.79
N ALA A 29 -5.16 -5.06 12.31
CA ALA A 29 -6.25 -4.24 12.84
C ALA A 29 -5.78 -3.38 14.02
N MET A 30 -5.07 -3.98 15.01
CA MET A 30 -4.56 -3.25 16.16
C MET A 30 -3.61 -2.11 15.80
N ILE A 31 -2.64 -2.33 14.91
CA ILE A 31 -1.70 -1.24 14.52
C ILE A 31 -2.42 -0.15 13.72
N THR A 32 -3.42 -0.52 12.92
CA THR A 32 -4.26 0.42 12.18
C THR A 32 -5.11 1.26 13.11
N ASP A 33 -5.69 0.68 14.16
CA ASP A 33 -6.46 1.40 15.16
C ASP A 33 -5.61 2.40 15.94
N VAL A 34 -4.40 2.00 16.35
CA VAL A 34 -3.43 2.89 16.99
C VAL A 34 -3.03 4.03 16.04
N ALA A 35 -2.76 3.73 14.77
CA ALA A 35 -2.43 4.73 13.76
C ALA A 35 -3.58 5.73 13.54
N ASN A 36 -4.81 5.23 13.47
CA ASN A 36 -6.01 6.05 13.33
C ASN A 36 -6.25 6.93 14.56
N ALA A 37 -6.03 6.41 15.78
CA ALA A 37 -6.11 7.21 17.01
C ALA A 37 -5.10 8.37 16.97
N VAL A 38 -3.83 8.10 16.58
CA VAL A 38 -2.80 9.14 16.43
C VAL A 38 -3.14 10.16 15.34
N ARG A 39 -3.80 9.74 14.25
CA ARG A 39 -4.21 10.65 13.18
C ARG A 39 -5.39 11.54 13.58
N ARG A 40 -6.39 10.99 14.28
CA ARG A 40 -7.63 11.68 14.64
C ARG A 40 -7.49 12.57 15.86
N ASP A 41 -6.69 12.17 16.85
CA ASP A 41 -6.48 12.92 18.09
C ASP A 41 -5.17 13.72 18.02
N GLN A 42 -5.34 15.04 17.83
CA GLN A 42 -4.23 15.97 17.80
C GLN A 42 -3.50 16.06 19.15
N THR A 43 -4.20 15.85 20.26
CA THR A 43 -3.61 15.88 21.61
C THR A 43 -2.70 14.67 21.79
N LEU A 44 -3.18 13.48 21.42
CA LEU A 44 -2.39 12.24 21.45
C LEU A 44 -1.14 12.37 20.56
N ARG A 45 -1.31 12.90 19.33
CA ARG A 45 -0.19 13.13 18.42
C ARG A 45 0.85 14.05 19.02
N ARG A 46 0.45 15.24 19.51
CA ARG A 46 1.35 16.20 20.16
C ARG A 46 2.03 15.61 21.39
N PHE A 47 1.30 14.83 22.18
CA PHE A 47 1.86 14.11 23.33
C PHE A 47 2.97 13.13 22.93
N LEU A 48 2.73 12.30 21.90
CA LEU A 48 3.72 11.36 21.41
C LEU A 48 4.92 12.05 20.76
N GLU A 49 4.71 13.14 20.01
CA GLU A 49 5.75 13.87 19.29
C GLU A 49 6.61 14.75 20.23
N SER A 50 6.07 15.20 21.34
CA SER A 50 6.76 16.16 22.22
C SER A 50 8.09 15.61 22.76
N PRO A 51 9.21 16.29 22.50
CA PRO A 51 10.51 15.89 23.08
C PRO A 51 10.62 16.22 24.57
N LYS A 52 9.74 17.13 25.09
CA LYS A 52 9.72 17.52 26.50
C LYS A 52 9.15 16.45 27.42
N ILE A 53 8.42 15.48 26.88
CA ILE A 53 7.79 14.41 27.65
C ILE A 53 8.72 13.21 27.67
N ALA A 54 9.10 12.76 28.86
CA ALA A 54 9.99 11.63 29.04
C ALA A 54 9.41 10.34 28.45
N PRO A 55 10.22 9.49 27.78
CA PRO A 55 9.76 8.22 27.21
C PRO A 55 9.04 7.34 28.22
N ARG A 56 9.50 7.31 29.47
CA ARG A 56 8.87 6.56 30.56
C ARG A 56 7.40 6.93 30.76
N LEU A 57 7.09 8.23 30.75
CA LEU A 57 5.72 8.71 30.94
C LEU A 57 4.84 8.33 29.72
N LYS A 58 5.37 8.46 28.51
CA LYS A 58 4.67 8.02 27.29
C LYS A 58 4.31 6.54 27.34
N LYS A 59 5.27 5.68 27.74
CA LYS A 59 5.05 4.23 27.90
C LYS A 59 4.00 3.93 28.96
N GLN A 60 4.06 4.59 30.12
CA GLN A 60 3.05 4.38 31.20
C GLN A 60 1.64 4.72 30.74
N ILE A 61 1.45 5.84 30.06
CA ILE A 61 0.13 6.27 29.55
C ILE A 61 -0.35 5.28 28.48
N LEU A 62 0.52 4.89 27.55
CA LEU A 62 0.19 3.93 26.50
C LEU A 62 -0.17 2.56 27.09
N ALA A 63 0.61 2.06 28.06
CA ALA A 63 0.34 0.83 28.75
C ALA A 63 -1.01 0.87 29.46
N LYS A 64 -1.32 1.96 30.16
CA LYS A 64 -2.60 2.12 30.87
C LYS A 64 -3.79 2.18 29.89
N ALA A 65 -3.61 2.79 28.72
CA ALA A 65 -4.66 2.92 27.71
C ALA A 65 -4.94 1.63 26.94
N LEU A 66 -3.94 0.76 26.80
CA LEU A 66 -3.99 -0.43 25.94
C LEU A 66 -3.89 -1.77 26.70
N ALA A 67 -3.64 -1.77 28.01
CA ALA A 67 -3.31 -2.99 28.78
C ALA A 67 -4.29 -4.15 28.60
N ASP A 68 -5.60 -3.84 28.54
CA ASP A 68 -6.67 -4.82 28.45
C ASP A 68 -7.19 -5.01 27.00
N ARG A 69 -6.58 -4.31 26.03
CA ARG A 69 -7.07 -4.29 24.65
C ARG A 69 -6.12 -4.94 23.66
N VAL A 70 -4.85 -5.10 24.02
CA VAL A 70 -3.82 -5.63 23.10
C VAL A 70 -2.93 -6.65 23.83
N PRO A 71 -2.34 -7.62 23.11
CA PRO A 71 -1.37 -8.55 23.67
C PRO A 71 -0.14 -7.83 24.25
N ARG A 72 0.42 -8.38 25.35
CA ARG A 72 1.61 -7.79 26.00
C ARG A 72 2.81 -7.62 25.05
N ILE A 73 2.96 -8.51 24.08
CA ILE A 73 4.04 -8.45 23.08
C ILE A 73 3.83 -7.26 22.12
N PHE A 74 2.59 -7.01 21.71
CA PHE A 74 2.24 -5.84 20.90
C PHE A 74 2.51 -4.53 21.66
N LEU A 75 2.11 -4.46 22.93
CA LEU A 75 2.41 -3.32 23.78
C LEU A 75 3.92 -3.06 23.87
N ARG A 76 4.71 -4.12 24.12
CA ARG A 76 6.17 -4.04 24.18
C ARG A 76 6.80 -3.57 22.88
N TYR A 77 6.22 -3.95 21.74
CA TYR A 77 6.62 -3.42 20.44
C TYR A 77 6.40 -1.90 20.33
N LEU A 78 5.23 -1.40 20.75
CA LEU A 78 4.95 0.04 20.77
C LEU A 78 5.90 0.79 21.74
N GLU A 79 6.20 0.22 22.90
CA GLU A 79 7.18 0.75 23.84
C GLU A 79 8.58 0.88 23.21
N THR A 80 9.00 -0.12 22.42
CA THR A 80 10.26 -0.10 21.67
C THR A 80 10.30 1.04 20.64
N LEU A 81 9.18 1.35 19.98
CA LEU A 81 9.10 2.50 19.09
C LEU A 81 9.32 3.83 19.84
N ILE A 82 8.81 3.93 21.07
CA ILE A 82 9.01 5.12 21.92
C ILE A 82 10.46 5.22 22.36
N ASP A 83 11.10 4.12 22.80
CA ASP A 83 12.49 4.10 23.21
C ASP A 83 13.44 4.51 22.08
N ASN A 84 13.14 4.08 20.87
CA ASN A 84 13.88 4.45 19.66
C ASN A 84 13.47 5.82 19.07
N ARG A 85 12.57 6.56 19.70
CA ARG A 85 12.02 7.84 19.22
C ARG A 85 11.37 7.73 17.82
N ARG A 86 10.76 6.59 17.53
CA ARG A 86 10.13 6.27 16.25
C ARG A 86 8.60 6.23 16.31
N GLN A 87 7.99 6.68 17.40
CA GLN A 87 6.53 6.72 17.58
C GLN A 87 5.79 7.53 16.51
N THR A 88 6.45 8.50 15.87
CA THR A 88 5.90 9.29 14.77
C THR A 88 5.71 8.49 13.48
N LEU A 89 6.38 7.34 13.38
CA LEU A 89 6.28 6.44 12.23
C LEU A 89 5.10 5.46 12.31
N ILE A 90 4.36 5.41 13.42
CA ILE A 90 3.24 4.48 13.61
C ILE A 90 2.27 4.50 12.42
N PRO A 91 1.84 5.66 11.87
CA PRO A 91 0.96 5.67 10.70
C PRO A 91 1.56 5.05 9.43
N GLN A 92 2.86 5.26 9.20
CA GLN A 92 3.56 4.67 8.05
C GLN A 92 3.85 3.18 8.25
N ILE A 93 4.10 2.76 9.50
CA ILE A 93 4.28 1.35 9.86
C ILE A 93 2.98 0.58 9.64
N ALA A 94 1.82 1.16 9.98
CA ALA A 94 0.53 0.53 9.76
C ALA A 94 0.27 0.28 8.27
N VAL A 95 0.57 1.27 7.41
CA VAL A 95 0.46 1.11 5.95
C VAL A 95 1.40 0.00 5.47
N ALA A 96 2.67 0.08 5.83
CA ALA A 96 3.66 -0.92 5.42
C ALA A 96 3.32 -2.34 5.92
N TYR A 97 2.70 -2.46 7.09
CA TYR A 97 2.23 -3.75 7.62
C TYR A 97 1.10 -4.34 6.75
N THR A 98 0.14 -3.51 6.36
CA THR A 98 -0.95 -3.93 5.47
C THR A 98 -0.40 -4.40 4.13
N ASP A 99 0.51 -3.63 3.53
CA ASP A 99 1.17 -3.99 2.27
C ASP A 99 1.90 -5.34 2.37
N LEU A 100 2.65 -5.56 3.46
CA LEU A 100 3.37 -6.82 3.70
C LEU A 100 2.42 -8.01 3.95
N LEU A 101 1.30 -7.79 4.63
CA LEU A 101 0.29 -8.83 4.86
C LEU A 101 -0.33 -9.26 3.54
N GLU A 102 -0.68 -8.29 2.70
CA GLU A 102 -1.25 -8.53 1.37
C GLU A 102 -0.25 -9.21 0.42
N GLU A 103 1.02 -8.75 0.41
CA GLU A 103 2.10 -9.43 -0.32
C GLU A 103 2.19 -10.90 0.07
N ARG A 104 2.09 -11.21 1.37
CA ARG A 104 2.14 -12.57 1.90
C ARG A 104 0.92 -13.41 1.50
N GLU A 105 -0.25 -12.82 1.46
CA GLU A 105 -1.49 -13.46 1.02
C GLU A 105 -1.56 -13.61 -0.51
N GLY A 106 -0.52 -13.19 -1.22
CA GLY A 106 -0.50 -13.20 -2.67
C GLY A 106 -1.46 -12.20 -3.30
N ARG A 107 -1.90 -11.21 -2.52
CA ARG A 107 -2.71 -10.10 -3.02
C ARG A 107 -1.82 -8.99 -3.56
N VAL A 108 -2.27 -8.37 -4.63
CA VAL A 108 -1.55 -7.27 -5.27
C VAL A 108 -2.55 -6.20 -5.67
N HIS A 109 -2.31 -4.98 -5.21
CA HIS A 109 -3.07 -3.82 -5.66
C HIS A 109 -2.62 -3.39 -7.05
N ALA A 110 -3.59 -3.12 -7.92
CA ALA A 110 -3.35 -2.64 -9.27
C ALA A 110 -4.18 -1.37 -9.52
N ASP A 111 -3.52 -0.26 -9.85
CA ASP A 111 -4.22 0.91 -10.36
C ASP A 111 -4.59 0.64 -11.82
N VAL A 112 -5.88 0.63 -12.10
CA VAL A 112 -6.42 0.33 -13.43
C VAL A 112 -7.10 1.57 -13.98
N THR A 113 -6.56 2.13 -15.07
CA THR A 113 -7.19 3.23 -15.78
C THR A 113 -7.99 2.70 -16.96
N VAL A 114 -9.25 3.10 -17.05
CA VAL A 114 -10.20 2.73 -18.12
C VAL A 114 -10.71 3.98 -18.83
N ALA A 115 -11.15 3.85 -20.10
CA ALA A 115 -11.66 4.99 -20.87
C ALA A 115 -13.06 5.44 -20.45
N ARG A 116 -13.86 4.54 -19.85
CA ARG A 116 -15.25 4.76 -19.44
C ARG A 116 -15.51 4.06 -18.11
N THR A 117 -16.48 4.58 -17.37
CA THR A 117 -16.94 3.92 -16.13
C THR A 117 -17.34 2.48 -16.41
N VAL A 118 -16.90 1.58 -15.56
CA VAL A 118 -17.28 0.17 -15.54
C VAL A 118 -18.17 -0.08 -14.34
N ASP A 119 -19.11 -1.00 -14.49
CA ASP A 119 -19.97 -1.48 -13.41
C ASP A 119 -19.24 -2.52 -12.53
N ALA A 120 -19.89 -2.97 -11.48
CA ALA A 120 -19.32 -3.95 -10.55
C ALA A 120 -18.96 -5.28 -11.24
N ASP A 121 -19.70 -5.69 -12.23
CA ASP A 121 -19.42 -6.90 -13.01
C ASP A 121 -18.17 -6.73 -13.87
N GLY A 122 -18.01 -5.55 -14.47
CA GLY A 122 -16.82 -5.17 -15.23
C GLY A 122 -15.56 -5.10 -14.35
N GLU A 123 -15.65 -4.50 -13.17
CA GLU A 123 -14.54 -4.49 -12.19
C GLU A 123 -14.16 -5.92 -11.78
N GLY A 124 -15.16 -6.78 -11.52
CA GLY A 124 -14.93 -8.18 -11.22
C GLY A 124 -14.27 -8.95 -12.38
N ALA A 125 -14.64 -8.64 -13.63
CA ALA A 125 -14.00 -9.24 -14.80
C ALA A 125 -12.54 -8.78 -14.95
N ILE A 126 -12.26 -7.51 -14.73
CA ILE A 126 -10.90 -6.95 -14.71
C ILE A 126 -10.06 -7.67 -13.65
N ALA A 127 -10.57 -7.77 -12.41
CA ALA A 127 -9.88 -8.45 -11.31
C ALA A 127 -9.51 -9.90 -11.66
N ARG A 128 -10.47 -10.67 -12.18
CA ARG A 128 -10.26 -12.07 -12.58
C ARG A 128 -9.23 -12.21 -13.70
N ASN A 129 -9.30 -11.37 -14.73
CA ASN A 129 -8.38 -11.44 -15.85
C ASN A 129 -6.95 -11.04 -15.46
N LEU A 130 -6.81 -9.98 -14.67
CA LEU A 130 -5.50 -9.56 -14.13
C LEU A 130 -4.92 -10.61 -13.18
N SER A 131 -5.75 -11.20 -12.30
CA SER A 131 -5.31 -12.26 -11.39
C SER A 131 -4.80 -13.48 -12.15
N ARG A 132 -5.47 -13.87 -13.23
CA ARG A 132 -5.02 -14.98 -14.10
C ARG A 132 -3.71 -14.64 -14.81
N ALA A 133 -3.57 -13.40 -15.31
CA ALA A 133 -2.36 -12.98 -16.03
C ALA A 133 -1.14 -12.83 -15.12
N LEU A 134 -1.33 -12.39 -13.88
CA LEU A 134 -0.26 -12.13 -12.92
C LEU A 134 0.00 -13.31 -11.97
N GLY A 135 -0.86 -14.34 -11.95
CA GLY A 135 -0.75 -15.49 -11.04
C GLY A 135 -0.92 -15.13 -9.55
N LYS A 136 -1.56 -13.97 -9.26
CA LYS A 136 -1.79 -13.44 -7.91
C LYS A 136 -3.22 -12.92 -7.82
N THR A 137 -3.76 -12.82 -6.62
CA THR A 137 -5.07 -12.18 -6.40
C THR A 137 -4.94 -10.67 -6.57
N VAL A 138 -5.50 -10.11 -7.64
CA VAL A 138 -5.43 -8.68 -7.93
C VAL A 138 -6.64 -7.95 -7.37
N VAL A 139 -6.39 -6.89 -6.59
CA VAL A 139 -7.40 -5.93 -6.13
C VAL A 139 -7.28 -4.68 -7.02
N PRO A 140 -8.19 -4.48 -7.99
CA PRO A 140 -8.12 -3.35 -8.89
C PRO A 140 -8.65 -2.07 -8.22
N HIS A 141 -7.92 -0.97 -8.37
CA HIS A 141 -8.39 0.39 -8.10
C HIS A 141 -8.69 1.05 -9.43
N VAL A 142 -9.98 1.09 -9.79
CA VAL A 142 -10.39 1.57 -11.09
C VAL A 142 -10.51 3.10 -11.09
N SER A 143 -9.86 3.74 -12.06
CA SER A 143 -9.98 5.17 -12.37
C SER A 143 -10.37 5.37 -13.83
N VAL A 144 -11.07 6.47 -14.13
CA VAL A 144 -11.55 6.77 -15.48
C VAL A 144 -10.70 7.90 -16.07
N ASP A 145 -10.09 7.63 -17.24
CA ASP A 145 -9.43 8.64 -18.06
C ASP A 145 -9.81 8.45 -19.54
N PRO A 146 -10.72 9.28 -20.07
CA PRO A 146 -11.12 9.20 -21.48
C PRO A 146 -9.96 9.41 -22.47
N ALA A 147 -8.84 10.01 -22.07
CA ALA A 147 -7.71 10.27 -22.92
C ALA A 147 -7.01 9.00 -23.44
N ILE A 148 -7.23 7.84 -22.83
CA ILE A 148 -6.70 6.57 -23.34
C ILE A 148 -7.49 6.04 -24.56
N LEU A 149 -8.67 6.65 -24.87
CA LEU A 149 -9.58 6.34 -25.99
C LEU A 149 -10.26 4.96 -25.87
N GLY A 150 -9.70 4.00 -25.17
CA GLY A 150 -10.19 2.64 -24.98
C GLY A 150 -9.09 1.69 -24.52
N GLY A 151 -9.47 0.46 -24.17
CA GLY A 151 -8.58 -0.48 -23.53
C GLY A 151 -8.38 -0.16 -22.05
N LEU A 152 -7.27 -0.61 -21.47
CA LEU A 152 -6.92 -0.34 -20.07
C LEU A 152 -5.41 -0.13 -19.91
N VAL A 153 -5.05 0.67 -18.92
CA VAL A 153 -3.68 0.83 -18.44
C VAL A 153 -3.63 0.31 -17.02
N VAL A 154 -2.73 -0.61 -16.74
CA VAL A 154 -2.57 -1.24 -15.43
C VAL A 154 -1.20 -0.87 -14.86
N ARG A 155 -1.20 -0.38 -13.63
CA ARG A 155 0.03 -0.17 -12.86
C ARG A 155 0.02 -1.11 -11.65
N VAL A 156 1.09 -1.88 -11.51
CA VAL A 156 1.34 -2.75 -10.36
C VAL A 156 2.72 -2.41 -9.80
N GLY A 157 2.75 -1.69 -8.69
CA GLY A 157 4.00 -1.14 -8.16
C GLY A 157 4.70 -0.25 -9.19
N ASP A 158 5.94 -0.60 -9.54
CA ASP A 158 6.74 0.15 -10.53
C ASP A 158 6.50 -0.31 -11.98
N THR A 159 5.71 -1.37 -12.19
CA THR A 159 5.43 -1.90 -13.53
C THR A 159 4.16 -1.29 -14.11
N VAL A 160 4.24 -0.77 -15.34
CA VAL A 160 3.10 -0.23 -16.08
C VAL A 160 2.87 -1.05 -17.35
N ILE A 161 1.68 -1.63 -17.45
CA ILE A 161 1.20 -2.36 -18.63
C ILE A 161 0.17 -1.48 -19.34
N ASP A 162 0.57 -0.87 -20.43
CA ASP A 162 -0.29 0.03 -21.22
C ASP A 162 -0.89 -0.71 -22.42
N GLY A 163 -2.17 -1.11 -22.28
CA GLY A 163 -3.00 -1.70 -23.33
C GLY A 163 -3.96 -0.72 -24.00
N SER A 164 -3.72 0.60 -23.90
CA SER A 164 -4.60 1.63 -24.46
C SER A 164 -4.65 1.62 -25.98
N VAL A 165 -5.80 1.99 -26.51
CA VAL A 165 -6.00 2.22 -27.96
C VAL A 165 -5.11 3.36 -28.43
N ARG A 166 -4.91 4.40 -27.62
CA ARG A 166 -4.00 5.51 -27.91
C ARG A 166 -2.57 5.02 -28.21
N ARG A 167 -2.05 4.13 -27.36
CA ARG A 167 -0.70 3.55 -27.59
C ARG A 167 -0.64 2.72 -28.85
N ARG A 168 -1.67 1.90 -29.14
CA ARG A 168 -1.75 1.09 -30.37
C ARG A 168 -1.75 1.96 -31.61
N LEU A 169 -2.54 3.03 -31.62
CA LEU A 169 -2.58 4.00 -32.74
C LEU A 169 -1.23 4.70 -32.92
N ALA A 170 -0.58 5.11 -31.84
CA ALA A 170 0.75 5.73 -31.91
C ALA A 170 1.80 4.78 -32.50
N LEU A 171 1.76 3.49 -32.13
CA LEU A 171 2.66 2.48 -32.70
C LEU A 171 2.38 2.24 -34.18
N LEU A 172 1.11 2.14 -34.60
CA LEU A 172 0.72 2.01 -36.01
C LEU A 172 1.20 3.22 -36.85
N ARG A 173 0.96 4.42 -36.33
CA ARG A 173 1.46 5.65 -37.01
C ARG A 173 2.97 5.62 -37.22
N ARG A 174 3.74 5.24 -36.19
CA ARG A 174 5.20 5.11 -36.29
C ARG A 174 5.62 4.08 -37.33
N ARG A 175 4.94 2.93 -37.40
CA ARG A 175 5.23 1.89 -38.40
C ARG A 175 4.96 2.37 -39.85
N LEU A 176 3.86 3.07 -40.07
CA LEU A 176 3.50 3.60 -41.37
C LEU A 176 4.48 4.69 -41.81
N THR A 177 4.87 5.61 -40.92
CA THR A 177 5.84 6.67 -41.26
C THR A 177 7.27 6.13 -41.45
N ALA A 178 7.67 5.07 -40.75
CA ALA A 178 8.97 4.44 -40.94
C ALA A 178 9.03 3.61 -42.25
N GLY A 179 7.90 3.00 -42.67
CA GLY A 179 7.81 2.23 -43.91
C GLY A 179 7.84 3.13 -45.19
N SER A 180 7.34 4.37 -45.09
CA SER A 180 7.40 5.31 -46.22
C SER A 180 8.80 5.89 -46.49
N ALA A 181 9.65 5.96 -45.45
CA ALA A 181 11.01 6.48 -45.58
C ALA A 181 11.97 5.50 -46.27
N THR A 182 11.61 4.21 -46.38
CA THR A 182 12.40 3.20 -47.11
C THR A 182 12.00 3.06 -48.59
N ALA A 183 10.78 3.50 -48.96
CA ALA A 183 10.31 3.40 -50.34
C ALA A 183 10.82 4.53 -51.24
N ASP A 184 11.34 5.64 -50.69
CA ASP A 184 11.82 6.81 -51.45
C ASP A 184 13.35 6.77 -51.70
N ARG A 185 13.99 5.63 -51.45
CA ARG A 185 15.44 5.41 -51.69
C ARG A 185 15.75 4.23 -52.64
N ALA A 186 14.76 3.78 -53.41
CA ALA A 186 14.96 2.74 -54.44
C ALA A 186 14.88 3.31 -55.87
#